data_50b1642b2dbac2d9d4e9c738f0272800
#
_entry.id   50b1642b2dbac2d9d4e9c738f0272800
#
_cell.length_a   1.000
_cell.length_b   1.000
_cell.length_c   1.000
_cell.angle_alpha   90.00
_cell.angle_beta   90.00
_cell.angle_gamma   90.00
#
_symmetry.space_group_name_H-M   'P 1'
#
loop_
_entity.id
_entity.type
_entity.pdbx_description
1 polymer ?
#
loop_
_entity_poly.entity_id
_entity_poly.type
_entity_poly.pdbx_seq_one_letter_code
_entity_poly.pdbx_strand_id
1 'polypeptide(L)'
;DGLLIEYAFSADLGTFLDVDYKRRILSESLSVNESRIFVRDNELEFGSFQSIEAFMVNAFEQNEDGAKALAKSNLNDEELFLMNGFKNMFSAKLVALISEWLDHKFMVIYRADTMQLIRKFSDPKKKSVYIEKTLNEAATYFGINSNALGYVVEDDNNEAKLCSVFKQSTKGTAIPAELFESYGTIRFINMFSLVVNALLNGGTLIVDEFDASIHPMALMNIINIFHNDEINVNHAQLIFNTHNPIF
;
A
#
# COMPACT_ATOMS: atom_id res chain seq x y z
N ASP A 1 -17.64 -8.68 -2.62
CA ASP A 1 -18.05 -10.11 -2.53
C ASP A 1 -18.51 -10.55 -1.13
N GLY A 2 -18.41 -9.68 -0.12
CA GLY A 2 -18.95 -9.94 1.22
C GLY A 2 -18.18 -10.98 2.05
N LEU A 3 -16.96 -11.32 1.69
CA LEU A 3 -16.09 -12.18 2.51
C LEU A 3 -15.34 -11.34 3.53
N LEU A 4 -15.48 -11.69 4.80
CA LEU A 4 -14.64 -11.17 5.88
C LEU A 4 -13.39 -12.05 5.97
N ILE A 5 -12.22 -11.48 5.72
CA ILE A 5 -10.92 -12.18 5.81
C ILE A 5 -10.17 -11.58 6.99
N GLU A 6 -9.78 -12.43 7.94
CA GLU A 6 -8.96 -12.06 9.08
C GLU A 6 -7.63 -12.79 8.99
N TYR A 7 -6.54 -12.03 8.95
CA TYR A 7 -5.19 -12.57 8.92
C TYR A 7 -4.35 -11.94 10.03
N ALA A 8 -3.70 -12.76 10.81
CA ALA A 8 -2.82 -12.32 11.88
C ALA A 8 -1.51 -13.12 11.87
N PHE A 9 -0.42 -12.46 12.23
CA PHE A 9 0.86 -13.13 12.44
C PHE A 9 1.68 -12.43 13.52
N SER A 10 2.60 -13.19 14.12
CA SER A 10 3.62 -12.70 15.03
C SER A 10 4.98 -13.24 14.58
N ALA A 11 5.99 -12.39 14.58
CA ALA A 11 7.33 -12.75 14.17
C ALA A 11 8.36 -12.18 15.15
N ASP A 12 9.39 -12.98 15.42
CA ASP A 12 10.61 -12.50 16.07
C ASP A 12 11.58 -12.05 14.98
N LEU A 13 11.89 -10.77 14.97
CA LEU A 13 12.80 -10.15 14.00
C LEU A 13 14.23 -10.05 14.52
N GLY A 14 14.48 -10.54 15.74
CA GLY A 14 15.75 -10.44 16.41
C GLY A 14 16.07 -9.03 16.93
N THR A 15 17.30 -8.85 17.38
CA THR A 15 17.79 -7.55 17.79
C THR A 15 18.53 -6.87 16.64
N PHE A 16 18.45 -5.56 16.56
CA PHE A 16 19.08 -4.75 15.51
C PHE A 16 20.62 -4.95 15.39
N LEU A 17 21.25 -5.41 16.45
CA LEU A 17 22.71 -5.61 16.52
C LEU A 17 23.16 -7.04 16.20
N ASP A 18 22.23 -7.95 16.00
CA ASP A 18 22.57 -9.35 15.73
C ASP A 18 22.56 -9.60 14.22
N VAL A 19 23.72 -9.51 13.60
CA VAL A 19 23.89 -9.60 12.14
C VAL A 19 23.55 -11.01 11.61
N ASP A 20 23.68 -12.03 12.45
CA ASP A 20 23.45 -13.44 12.09
C ASP A 20 22.03 -13.92 12.49
N TYR A 21 21.24 -13.04 13.08
CA TYR A 21 19.91 -13.42 13.53
C TYR A 21 18.97 -13.66 12.34
N LYS A 22 18.39 -14.85 12.32
CA LYS A 22 17.35 -15.19 11.36
C LYS A 22 15.97 -14.88 11.95
N ARG A 23 15.17 -14.14 11.20
CA ARG A 23 13.76 -13.92 11.58
C ARG A 23 13.04 -15.25 11.76
N ARG A 24 12.12 -15.28 12.71
CA ARG A 24 11.33 -16.47 13.00
C ARG A 24 9.86 -16.13 13.12
N ILE A 25 9.02 -16.84 12.40
CA ILE A 25 7.57 -16.74 12.53
C ILE A 25 7.14 -17.50 13.79
N LEU A 26 6.55 -16.77 14.74
CA LEU A 26 6.09 -17.32 16.00
C LEU A 26 4.67 -17.86 15.89
N SER A 27 3.79 -17.12 15.20
CA SER A 27 2.43 -17.57 14.94
C SER A 27 1.91 -16.98 13.63
N GLU A 28 0.94 -17.64 13.03
CA GLU A 28 0.26 -17.19 11.82
C GLU A 28 -1.15 -17.80 11.76
N SER A 29 -2.16 -17.02 11.39
CA SER A 29 -3.52 -17.54 11.27
C SER A 29 -4.30 -16.81 10.19
N LEU A 30 -5.20 -17.55 9.55
CA LEU A 30 -6.13 -17.04 8.56
C LEU A 30 -7.53 -17.59 8.83
N SER A 31 -8.52 -16.70 8.82
CA SER A 31 -9.95 -17.07 8.90
C SER A 31 -10.72 -16.37 7.77
N VAL A 32 -11.76 -17.00 7.28
CA VAL A 32 -12.70 -16.44 6.29
C VAL A 32 -14.12 -16.64 6.81
N ASN A 33 -14.88 -15.55 6.97
CA ASN A 33 -16.23 -15.57 7.56
C ASN A 33 -16.28 -16.36 8.88
N GLU A 34 -15.37 -16.04 9.80
CA GLU A 34 -15.22 -16.71 11.10
C GLU A 34 -14.77 -18.20 11.02
N SER A 35 -14.75 -18.79 9.83
CA SER A 35 -14.22 -20.14 9.63
C SER A 35 -12.71 -20.10 9.59
N ARG A 36 -12.07 -20.82 10.52
CA ARG A 36 -10.63 -20.95 10.58
C ARG A 36 -10.14 -21.73 9.36
N ILE A 37 -9.25 -21.13 8.57
CA ILE A 37 -8.61 -21.76 7.42
C ILE A 37 -7.37 -22.52 7.88
N PHE A 38 -6.45 -21.82 8.55
CA PHE A 38 -5.30 -22.44 9.21
C PHE A 38 -4.85 -21.62 10.43
N VAL A 39 -4.13 -22.30 11.31
CA VAL A 39 -3.33 -21.71 12.38
C VAL A 39 -1.98 -22.39 12.40
N ARG A 40 -0.95 -21.61 12.57
CA ARG A 40 0.42 -22.03 12.79
C ARG A 40 0.92 -21.41 14.08
N ASP A 41 1.31 -22.24 15.01
CA ASP A 41 2.10 -21.87 16.18
C ASP A 41 3.38 -22.72 16.13
N ASN A 42 3.48 -23.78 16.89
CA ASN A 42 4.58 -24.75 16.76
C ASN A 42 4.37 -25.71 15.58
N GLU A 43 3.12 -25.99 15.25
CA GLU A 43 2.71 -26.82 14.11
C GLU A 43 1.65 -26.10 13.29
N LEU A 44 1.51 -26.50 12.04
CA LEU A 44 0.46 -26.00 11.15
C LEU A 44 -0.78 -26.90 11.26
N GLU A 45 -1.88 -26.30 11.66
CA GLU A 45 -3.18 -26.93 11.77
C GLU A 45 -4.18 -26.26 10.81
N PHE A 46 -4.99 -27.06 10.14
CA PHE A 46 -6.12 -26.59 9.34
C PHE A 46 -7.41 -26.61 10.14
N GLY A 47 -8.33 -25.74 9.76
CA GLY A 47 -9.71 -25.84 10.20
C GLY A 47 -10.35 -27.16 9.74
N SER A 48 -11.61 -27.41 10.16
CA SER A 48 -12.36 -28.56 9.68
C SER A 48 -12.39 -28.57 8.14
N PHE A 49 -11.94 -29.64 7.53
CA PHE A 49 -11.92 -29.77 6.05
C PHE A 49 -13.30 -29.58 5.46
N GLN A 50 -14.36 -30.00 6.12
CA GLN A 50 -15.74 -29.76 5.70
C GLN A 50 -16.09 -28.26 5.61
N SER A 51 -15.50 -27.43 6.46
CA SER A 51 -15.77 -25.99 6.47
C SER A 51 -14.87 -25.19 5.53
N ILE A 52 -13.72 -25.73 5.14
CA ILE A 52 -12.73 -25.04 4.27
C ILE A 52 -12.64 -25.61 2.85
N GLU A 53 -13.32 -26.72 2.58
CA GLU A 53 -13.28 -27.41 1.27
C GLU A 53 -13.58 -26.47 0.09
N ALA A 54 -14.52 -25.54 0.25
CA ALA A 54 -14.85 -24.55 -0.78
C ALA A 54 -13.72 -23.56 -1.13
N PHE A 55 -12.70 -23.47 -0.27
CA PHE A 55 -11.54 -22.59 -0.44
C PHE A 55 -10.30 -23.36 -0.90
N MET A 56 -10.34 -24.66 -0.96
CA MET A 56 -9.21 -25.52 -1.37
C MET A 56 -9.20 -25.78 -2.89
N VAL A 57 -8.06 -26.20 -3.42
CA VAL A 57 -8.01 -26.75 -4.77
C VAL A 57 -8.65 -28.13 -4.80
N ASN A 58 -9.36 -28.46 -5.89
CA ASN A 58 -10.12 -29.72 -6.01
C ASN A 58 -9.31 -31.00 -5.71
N ALA A 59 -8.00 -30.97 -5.97
CA ALA A 59 -7.12 -32.12 -5.69
C ALA A 59 -7.04 -32.48 -4.21
N PHE A 60 -7.37 -31.55 -3.30
CA PHE A 60 -7.29 -31.74 -1.86
C PHE A 60 -8.64 -31.79 -1.15
N GLU A 61 -9.75 -31.53 -1.85
CA GLU A 61 -11.10 -31.56 -1.27
C GLU A 61 -11.42 -32.88 -0.56
N GLN A 62 -10.86 -33.99 -1.05
CA GLN A 62 -11.09 -35.34 -0.50
C GLN A 62 -9.80 -36.01 0.02
N ASN A 63 -8.71 -35.27 0.11
CA ASN A 63 -7.40 -35.79 0.53
C ASN A 63 -6.77 -34.94 1.64
N GLU A 64 -7.35 -35.01 2.81
CA GLU A 64 -6.88 -34.26 3.99
C GLU A 64 -5.44 -34.60 4.37
N ASP A 65 -5.08 -35.88 4.35
CA ASP A 65 -3.73 -36.31 4.70
C ASP A 65 -2.68 -35.83 3.71
N GLY A 66 -3.01 -35.86 2.41
CA GLY A 66 -2.16 -35.32 1.35
C GLY A 66 -1.96 -33.81 1.47
N ALA A 67 -3.02 -33.08 1.79
CA ALA A 67 -2.95 -31.63 2.02
C ALA A 67 -2.08 -31.30 3.22
N LYS A 68 -2.25 -31.99 4.34
CA LYS A 68 -1.43 -31.83 5.55
C LYS A 68 0.05 -32.15 5.30
N ALA A 69 0.33 -33.23 4.57
CA ALA A 69 1.70 -33.60 4.22
C ALA A 69 2.38 -32.56 3.33
N LEU A 70 1.68 -32.04 2.32
CA LEU A 70 2.20 -30.99 1.45
C LEU A 70 2.46 -29.68 2.24
N ALA A 71 1.54 -29.30 3.11
CA ALA A 71 1.69 -28.12 3.94
C ALA A 71 2.94 -28.21 4.84
N LYS A 72 3.12 -29.35 5.51
CA LYS A 72 4.30 -29.59 6.37
C LYS A 72 5.60 -29.55 5.56
N SER A 73 5.62 -30.08 4.34
CA SER A 73 6.82 -30.06 3.49
C SER A 73 7.20 -28.66 3.02
N ASN A 74 6.24 -27.75 2.93
CA ASN A 74 6.44 -26.35 2.50
C ASN A 74 6.52 -25.35 3.67
N LEU A 75 6.45 -25.82 4.90
CA LEU A 75 6.56 -24.97 6.06
C LEU A 75 8.01 -24.57 6.30
N ASN A 76 8.24 -23.27 6.44
CA ASN A 76 9.54 -22.68 6.72
C ASN A 76 9.41 -21.73 7.93
N ASP A 77 10.32 -21.84 8.88
CA ASP A 77 10.29 -21.01 10.09
C ASP A 77 10.62 -19.54 9.83
N GLU A 78 11.29 -19.24 8.74
CA GLU A 78 11.69 -17.89 8.37
C GLU A 78 10.67 -17.16 7.46
N GLU A 79 9.65 -17.88 6.96
CA GLU A 79 8.68 -17.37 6.00
C GLU A 79 7.24 -17.61 6.43
N LEU A 80 6.35 -16.69 6.08
CA LEU A 80 4.92 -16.86 6.28
C LEU A 80 4.38 -17.96 5.37
N PHE A 81 3.54 -18.84 5.91
CA PHE A 81 2.86 -19.89 5.16
C PHE A 81 1.98 -19.30 4.05
N LEU A 82 1.33 -18.17 4.33
CA LEU A 82 0.55 -17.41 3.35
C LEU A 82 1.35 -17.09 2.08
N MET A 83 2.63 -16.79 2.21
CA MET A 83 3.48 -16.40 1.08
C MET A 83 4.06 -17.58 0.32
N ASN A 84 4.27 -18.71 0.99
CA ASN A 84 4.97 -19.87 0.46
C ASN A 84 4.03 -21.04 0.13
N GLY A 85 3.50 -21.73 1.15
CA GLY A 85 2.74 -22.96 0.97
C GLY A 85 1.27 -22.77 0.58
N PHE A 86 0.68 -21.68 1.02
CA PHE A 86 -0.74 -21.38 0.85
C PHE A 86 -1.21 -21.40 -0.61
N LYS A 87 -0.44 -20.81 -1.51
CA LYS A 87 -0.79 -20.67 -2.94
C LYS A 87 -1.00 -22.01 -3.65
N ASN A 88 -0.40 -23.09 -3.15
CA ASN A 88 -0.48 -24.40 -3.77
C ASN A 88 -1.67 -25.24 -3.28
N MET A 89 -2.30 -24.82 -2.18
CA MET A 89 -3.34 -25.60 -1.50
C MET A 89 -4.72 -25.01 -1.62
N PHE A 90 -4.81 -23.69 -1.77
CA PHE A 90 -6.08 -22.98 -1.75
C PHE A 90 -6.51 -22.52 -3.15
N SER A 91 -7.81 -22.34 -3.31
CA SER A 91 -8.40 -21.97 -4.60
C SER A 91 -7.81 -20.67 -5.13
N ALA A 92 -7.62 -20.60 -6.44
CA ALA A 92 -7.09 -19.42 -7.12
C ALA A 92 -7.88 -18.14 -6.79
N LYS A 93 -9.19 -18.27 -6.54
CA LYS A 93 -10.04 -17.14 -6.14
C LYS A 93 -9.63 -16.57 -4.78
N LEU A 94 -9.45 -17.42 -3.76
CA LEU A 94 -9.05 -16.98 -2.42
C LEU A 94 -7.64 -16.41 -2.44
N VAL A 95 -6.71 -17.10 -3.10
CA VAL A 95 -5.33 -16.62 -3.25
C VAL A 95 -5.28 -15.25 -3.93
N ALA A 96 -6.04 -15.07 -5.03
CA ALA A 96 -6.08 -13.80 -5.75
C ALA A 96 -6.65 -12.66 -4.87
N LEU A 97 -7.72 -12.89 -4.11
CA LEU A 97 -8.29 -11.88 -3.22
C LEU A 97 -7.28 -11.38 -2.19
N ILE A 98 -6.54 -12.30 -1.55
CA ILE A 98 -5.55 -11.94 -0.54
C ILE A 98 -4.35 -11.24 -1.16
N SER A 99 -3.81 -11.79 -2.26
CA SER A 99 -2.66 -11.21 -2.95
C SER A 99 -2.98 -9.82 -3.50
N GLU A 100 -4.15 -9.64 -4.12
CA GLU A 100 -4.57 -8.34 -4.65
C GLU A 100 -4.70 -7.29 -3.53
N TRP A 101 -5.21 -7.69 -2.37
CA TRP A 101 -5.30 -6.77 -1.23
C TRP A 101 -3.92 -6.37 -0.72
N LEU A 102 -3.01 -7.34 -0.52
CA LEU A 102 -1.65 -7.08 -0.06
C LEU A 102 -0.83 -6.25 -1.06
N ASP A 103 -0.96 -6.55 -2.36
CA ASP A 103 -0.15 -5.92 -3.41
C ASP A 103 -0.66 -4.52 -3.79
N HIS A 104 -1.97 -4.26 -3.69
CA HIS A 104 -2.57 -3.04 -4.25
C HIS A 104 -3.35 -2.19 -3.24
N LYS A 105 -3.81 -2.79 -2.13
CA LYS A 105 -4.63 -2.09 -1.14
C LYS A 105 -3.96 -1.88 0.21
N PHE A 106 -2.81 -2.48 0.44
CA PHE A 106 -2.06 -2.36 1.68
C PHE A 106 -0.72 -1.68 1.41
N MET A 107 -0.65 -0.39 1.71
CA MET A 107 0.52 0.46 1.42
C MET A 107 1.19 0.88 2.71
N VAL A 108 2.48 0.55 2.85
CA VAL A 108 3.29 0.92 4.02
C VAL A 108 4.43 1.83 3.60
N ILE A 109 4.48 3.01 4.18
CA ILE A 109 5.47 4.05 3.89
C ILE A 109 6.35 4.27 5.13
N TYR A 110 7.58 3.77 5.10
CA TYR A 110 8.53 3.86 6.22
C TYR A 110 9.31 5.18 6.26
N ARG A 111 9.60 5.74 5.12
CA ARG A 111 10.39 6.98 4.99
C ARG A 111 9.64 7.95 4.11
N ALA A 112 8.55 8.45 4.64
CA ALA A 112 7.75 9.40 3.93
C ALA A 112 8.53 10.69 3.58
N ASP A 113 9.59 11.02 4.32
CA ASP A 113 10.49 12.14 4.09
C ASP A 113 11.31 12.04 2.80
N THR A 114 11.71 10.84 2.41
CA THR A 114 12.54 10.58 1.22
C THR A 114 11.78 9.97 0.05
N MET A 115 10.49 9.77 0.20
CA MET A 115 9.67 9.14 -0.83
C MET A 115 9.56 10.01 -2.08
N GLN A 116 9.88 9.40 -3.23
CA GLN A 116 9.65 9.97 -4.55
C GLN A 116 8.78 9.02 -5.36
N LEU A 117 7.62 9.50 -5.81
CA LEU A 117 6.76 8.72 -6.68
C LEU A 117 7.21 8.88 -8.14
N ILE A 118 7.55 7.77 -8.75
CA ILE A 118 7.85 7.72 -10.18
C ILE A 118 6.54 7.49 -10.93
N ARG A 119 6.13 8.45 -11.75
CA ARG A 119 4.97 8.34 -12.62
C ARG A 119 5.41 7.89 -14.02
N LYS A 120 4.72 6.90 -14.59
CA LYS A 120 4.95 6.46 -15.97
C LYS A 120 3.69 6.70 -16.80
N PHE A 121 3.89 7.19 -18.02
CA PHE A 121 2.82 7.34 -19.00
C PHE A 121 2.90 6.26 -20.06
N SER A 122 1.77 5.73 -20.49
CA SER A 122 1.73 4.63 -21.47
C SER A 122 2.22 5.05 -22.86
N ASP A 123 1.90 6.28 -23.27
CA ASP A 123 2.28 6.82 -24.58
C ASP A 123 2.53 8.35 -24.48
N PRO A 124 3.64 8.75 -23.83
CA PRO A 124 3.91 10.15 -23.61
C PRO A 124 4.47 10.83 -24.86
N LYS A 125 3.99 12.02 -25.14
CA LYS A 125 4.69 12.91 -26.08
C LYS A 125 5.91 13.50 -25.38
N LYS A 126 7.10 13.15 -25.85
CA LYS A 126 8.37 13.67 -25.32
C LYS A 126 8.38 15.19 -25.26
N LYS A 127 8.92 15.74 -24.18
CA LYS A 127 8.99 17.19 -23.91
C LYS A 127 7.63 17.90 -23.79
N SER A 128 6.53 17.18 -23.71
CA SER A 128 5.24 17.77 -23.41
C SER A 128 5.04 17.89 -21.90
N VAL A 129 4.41 18.99 -21.49
CA VAL A 129 4.05 19.22 -20.08
C VAL A 129 2.62 18.73 -19.86
N TYR A 130 2.44 17.77 -18.98
CA TYR A 130 1.15 17.27 -18.56
C TYR A 130 0.75 17.98 -17.26
N ILE A 131 -0.17 18.93 -17.36
CA ILE A 131 -0.66 19.67 -16.18
C ILE A 131 -1.60 18.75 -15.40
N GLU A 132 -1.27 18.51 -14.13
CA GLU A 132 -2.09 17.71 -13.24
C GLU A 132 -3.14 18.60 -12.55
N LYS A 133 -4.33 18.65 -13.13
CA LYS A 133 -5.40 19.51 -12.64
C LYS A 133 -5.83 19.21 -11.22
N THR A 134 -6.08 17.93 -10.92
CA THR A 134 -6.51 17.47 -9.60
C THR A 134 -5.50 17.82 -8.52
N LEU A 135 -4.21 17.65 -8.82
CA LEU A 135 -3.14 17.98 -7.89
C LEU A 135 -3.05 19.47 -7.61
N ASN A 136 -3.23 20.31 -8.64
CA ASN A 136 -3.23 21.79 -8.49
C ASN A 136 -4.44 22.27 -7.69
N GLU A 137 -5.62 21.70 -7.94
CA GLU A 137 -6.83 21.98 -7.18
C GLU A 137 -6.67 21.54 -5.71
N ALA A 138 -6.11 20.36 -5.47
CA ALA A 138 -5.82 19.87 -4.13
C ALA A 138 -4.81 20.81 -3.43
N ALA A 139 -3.68 21.12 -4.03
CA ALA A 139 -2.69 22.01 -3.43
C ALA A 139 -3.33 23.35 -3.00
N THR A 140 -4.17 23.93 -3.83
CA THR A 140 -4.90 25.16 -3.51
C THR A 140 -5.89 24.95 -2.34
N TYR A 141 -6.68 23.88 -2.38
CA TYR A 141 -7.66 23.56 -1.34
C TYR A 141 -7.01 23.32 0.03
N PHE A 142 -5.85 22.67 0.04
CA PHE A 142 -5.09 22.42 1.27
C PHE A 142 -4.22 23.60 1.72
N GLY A 143 -4.32 24.76 1.05
CA GLY A 143 -3.55 25.95 1.40
C GLY A 143 -2.06 25.84 1.09
N ILE A 144 -1.68 24.92 0.22
CA ILE A 144 -0.31 24.78 -0.27
C ILE A 144 -0.06 25.84 -1.33
N ASN A 145 0.85 26.74 -1.02
CA ASN A 145 1.24 27.80 -1.95
C ASN A 145 2.29 27.24 -2.92
N SER A 146 1.86 26.85 -4.12
CA SER A 146 2.71 26.29 -5.16
C SER A 146 2.50 27.00 -6.50
N ASN A 147 3.48 26.87 -7.38
CA ASN A 147 3.27 27.20 -8.81
C ASN A 147 2.34 26.14 -9.44
N ALA A 148 1.92 26.39 -10.69
CA ALA A 148 1.20 25.34 -11.41
C ALA A 148 2.08 24.10 -11.57
N LEU A 149 1.56 22.95 -11.19
CA LEU A 149 2.29 21.69 -11.16
C LEU A 149 1.95 20.85 -12.38
N GLY A 150 2.94 20.13 -12.88
CA GLY A 150 2.79 19.22 -14.00
C GLY A 150 3.89 18.18 -14.04
N TYR A 151 3.86 17.35 -15.07
CA TYR A 151 4.85 16.31 -15.29
C TYR A 151 5.47 16.46 -16.70
N VAL A 152 6.77 16.26 -16.79
CA VAL A 152 7.51 16.23 -18.06
C VAL A 152 8.17 14.85 -18.20
N VAL A 153 7.99 14.25 -19.37
CA VAL A 153 8.72 13.02 -19.74
C VAL A 153 9.92 13.41 -20.58
N GLU A 154 11.11 13.20 -20.04
CA GLU A 154 12.37 13.54 -20.68
C GLU A 154 13.08 12.32 -21.29
N ASP A 155 12.97 11.16 -20.64
CA ASP A 155 13.76 9.97 -20.94
C ASP A 155 12.99 8.93 -21.77
N ASP A 156 13.71 7.95 -22.31
CA ASP A 156 13.14 6.90 -23.16
C ASP A 156 12.36 5.83 -22.37
N ASN A 157 12.48 5.81 -21.04
CA ASN A 157 11.78 4.87 -20.16
C ASN A 157 10.35 5.33 -19.76
N ASN A 158 9.85 6.43 -20.33
CA ASN A 158 8.53 6.99 -20.05
C ASN A 158 8.33 7.45 -18.59
N GLU A 159 9.38 7.65 -17.85
CA GLU A 159 9.32 8.20 -16.49
C GLU A 159 9.09 9.71 -16.54
N ALA A 160 8.15 10.16 -15.72
CA ALA A 160 7.76 11.54 -15.67
C ALA A 160 8.33 12.22 -14.43
N LYS A 161 8.95 13.38 -14.63
CA LYS A 161 9.47 14.22 -13.54
C LYS A 161 8.46 15.31 -13.20
N LEU A 162 8.25 15.53 -11.92
CA LEU A 162 7.43 16.63 -11.42
C LEU A 162 8.11 17.97 -11.75
N CYS A 163 7.34 18.91 -12.27
CA CYS A 163 7.82 20.23 -12.62
C CYS A 163 6.86 21.33 -12.17
N SER A 164 7.42 22.50 -11.89
CA SER A 164 6.68 23.76 -11.76
C SER A 164 6.54 24.39 -13.12
N VAL A 165 5.32 24.80 -13.47
CA VAL A 165 4.98 25.35 -14.78
C VAL A 165 4.75 26.85 -14.67
N PHE A 166 5.60 27.62 -15.35
CA PHE A 166 5.49 29.08 -15.42
C PHE A 166 4.86 29.47 -16.74
N LYS A 167 3.71 30.13 -16.67
CA LYS A 167 3.07 30.70 -17.86
C LYS A 167 3.72 32.03 -18.20
N GLN A 168 4.60 32.07 -19.20
CA GLN A 168 4.98 33.30 -19.85
C GLN A 168 4.22 33.40 -21.18
N SER A 169 3.60 34.53 -21.42
CA SER A 169 2.66 34.95 -22.47
C SER A 169 2.41 34.08 -23.72
N THR A 170 3.33 33.26 -24.19
CA THR A 170 3.15 32.38 -25.38
C THR A 170 3.83 31.00 -25.25
N LYS A 171 4.74 30.81 -24.30
CA LYS A 171 5.42 29.52 -24.06
C LYS A 171 5.48 29.24 -22.56
N GLY A 172 4.91 28.14 -22.11
CA GLY A 172 5.11 27.68 -20.75
C GLY A 172 6.54 27.14 -20.60
N THR A 173 7.23 27.51 -19.53
CA THR A 173 8.51 26.92 -19.15
C THR A 173 8.26 25.99 -18.00
N ALA A 174 8.66 24.72 -18.15
CA ALA A 174 8.63 23.72 -17.11
C ALA A 174 10.03 23.59 -16.51
N ILE A 175 10.09 23.67 -15.19
CA ILE A 175 11.36 23.56 -14.45
C ILE A 175 11.17 22.47 -13.38
N PRO A 176 12.18 21.62 -13.10
CA PRO A 176 12.07 20.61 -12.06
C PRO A 176 11.54 21.22 -10.76
N ALA A 177 10.50 20.62 -10.18
CA ALA A 177 9.84 21.15 -8.99
C ALA A 177 10.80 21.28 -7.80
N GLU A 178 11.78 20.40 -7.69
CA GLU A 178 12.83 20.43 -6.66
C GLU A 178 13.63 21.74 -6.60
N LEU A 179 13.67 22.50 -7.70
CA LEU A 179 14.37 23.78 -7.76
C LEU A 179 13.51 24.98 -7.30
N PHE A 180 12.19 24.83 -7.28
CA PHE A 180 11.28 25.96 -7.06
C PHE A 180 10.26 25.74 -5.97
N GLU A 181 9.86 24.48 -5.73
CA GLU A 181 8.89 24.20 -4.71
C GLU A 181 9.56 23.94 -3.35
N SER A 182 8.84 24.23 -2.28
CA SER A 182 9.30 23.86 -0.95
C SER A 182 9.33 22.34 -0.80
N TYR A 183 10.20 21.85 0.03
CA TYR A 183 10.26 20.43 0.39
C TYR A 183 8.89 19.90 0.88
N GLY A 184 8.20 20.69 1.70
CA GLY A 184 6.84 20.36 2.18
C GLY A 184 5.82 20.27 1.06
N THR A 185 5.92 21.13 0.01
CA THR A 185 5.06 21.06 -1.17
C THR A 185 5.27 19.76 -1.92
N ILE A 186 6.52 19.39 -2.21
CA ILE A 186 6.86 18.15 -2.94
C ILE A 186 6.38 16.94 -2.16
N ARG A 187 6.61 16.93 -0.85
CA ARG A 187 6.17 15.86 0.03
C ARG A 187 4.65 15.72 0.06
N PHE A 188 3.92 16.83 0.18
CA PHE A 188 2.46 16.84 0.08
C PHE A 188 1.99 16.19 -1.23
N ILE A 189 2.59 16.56 -2.37
CA ILE A 189 2.22 16.03 -3.68
C ILE A 189 2.38 14.51 -3.73
N ASN A 190 3.51 14.00 -3.26
CA ASN A 190 3.78 12.56 -3.22
C ASN A 190 2.79 11.85 -2.30
N MET A 191 2.58 12.37 -1.09
CA MET A 191 1.65 11.81 -0.12
C MET A 191 0.20 11.84 -0.61
N PHE A 192 -0.24 12.95 -1.19
CA PHE A 192 -1.60 13.12 -1.68
C PHE A 192 -1.94 12.13 -2.80
N SER A 193 -0.99 11.79 -3.64
CA SER A 193 -1.16 10.76 -4.67
C SER A 193 -1.45 9.39 -4.05
N LEU A 194 -0.82 9.04 -2.93
CA LEU A 194 -1.09 7.79 -2.20
C LEU A 194 -2.44 7.84 -1.48
N VAL A 195 -2.80 8.97 -0.90
CA VAL A 195 -4.11 9.20 -0.28
C VAL A 195 -5.22 8.97 -1.31
N VAL A 196 -5.11 9.57 -2.50
CA VAL A 196 -6.07 9.37 -3.59
C VAL A 196 -6.14 7.90 -4.00
N ASN A 197 -4.99 7.24 -4.12
CA ASN A 197 -4.97 5.80 -4.45
C ASN A 197 -5.67 4.95 -3.39
N ALA A 198 -5.42 5.21 -2.10
CA ALA A 198 -6.10 4.52 -1.00
C ALA A 198 -7.62 4.72 -1.06
N LEU A 199 -8.09 5.96 -1.22
CA LEU A 199 -9.51 6.30 -1.28
C LEU A 199 -10.23 5.65 -2.48
N LEU A 200 -9.59 5.64 -3.66
CA LEU A 200 -10.18 5.03 -4.86
C LEU A 200 -10.30 3.51 -4.76
N ASN A 201 -9.34 2.86 -4.11
CA ASN A 201 -9.27 1.39 -4.04
C ASN A 201 -9.85 0.81 -2.73
N GLY A 202 -10.26 1.66 -1.76
CA GLY A 202 -10.65 1.19 -0.43
C GLY A 202 -9.49 0.51 0.28
N GLY A 203 -8.28 1.08 0.17
CA GLY A 203 -7.07 0.51 0.70
C GLY A 203 -6.71 1.03 2.09
N THR A 204 -5.70 0.42 2.71
CA THR A 204 -5.10 0.85 3.96
C THR A 204 -3.75 1.51 3.67
N LEU A 205 -3.61 2.78 4.06
CA LEU A 205 -2.38 3.55 3.96
C LEU A 205 -1.75 3.68 5.35
N ILE A 206 -0.56 3.13 5.52
CA ILE A 206 0.21 3.20 6.76
C ILE A 206 1.41 4.12 6.52
N VAL A 207 1.55 5.16 7.33
CA VAL A 207 2.59 6.18 7.14
C VAL A 207 3.36 6.40 8.43
N ASP A 208 4.65 6.18 8.38
CA ASP A 208 5.58 6.54 9.44
C ASP A 208 5.97 8.03 9.31
N GLU A 209 5.98 8.74 10.45
CA GLU A 209 6.29 10.18 10.51
C GLU A 209 5.42 11.02 9.56
N PHE A 210 4.10 10.86 9.64
CA PHE A 210 3.14 11.49 8.73
C PHE A 210 3.26 13.02 8.71
N ASP A 211 3.59 13.64 9.84
CA ASP A 211 3.72 15.08 10.02
C ASP A 211 5.06 15.67 9.58
N ALA A 212 6.06 14.83 9.26
CA ALA A 212 7.35 15.36 8.88
C ALA A 212 7.27 16.21 7.60
N SER A 213 7.56 17.50 7.74
CA SER A 213 7.67 18.49 6.64
C SER A 213 6.38 18.85 5.90
N ILE A 214 5.21 18.35 6.29
CA ILE A 214 3.92 18.78 5.74
C ILE A 214 3.25 19.78 6.68
N HIS A 215 2.62 20.82 6.13
CA HIS A 215 1.95 21.81 6.95
C HIS A 215 0.80 21.18 7.77
N PRO A 216 0.67 21.46 9.08
CA PRO A 216 -0.33 20.83 9.95
C PRO A 216 -1.76 20.90 9.42
N MET A 217 -2.16 22.04 8.83
CA MET A 217 -3.50 22.19 8.25
C MET A 217 -3.74 21.25 7.06
N ALA A 218 -2.71 20.98 6.25
CA ALA A 218 -2.84 20.01 5.14
C ALA A 218 -3.02 18.59 5.67
N LEU A 219 -2.31 18.22 6.73
CA LEU A 219 -2.48 16.93 7.40
C LEU A 219 -3.87 16.77 8.00
N MET A 220 -4.36 17.79 8.73
CA MET A 220 -5.73 17.78 9.29
C MET A 220 -6.77 17.58 8.19
N ASN A 221 -6.62 18.25 7.07
CA ASN A 221 -7.53 18.10 5.94
C ASN A 221 -7.47 16.70 5.34
N ILE A 222 -6.28 16.09 5.23
CA ILE A 222 -6.15 14.68 4.79
C ILE A 222 -6.89 13.75 5.77
N ILE A 223 -6.67 13.89 7.08
CA ILE A 223 -7.34 13.10 8.10
C ILE A 223 -8.87 13.25 7.97
N ASN A 224 -9.35 14.49 7.81
CA ASN A 224 -10.79 14.75 7.65
C ASN A 224 -11.39 14.08 6.40
N ILE A 225 -10.64 13.94 5.32
CA ILE A 225 -11.09 13.20 4.13
C ILE A 225 -11.37 11.73 4.46
N PHE A 226 -10.50 11.07 5.24
CA PHE A 226 -10.72 9.68 5.64
C PHE A 226 -11.92 9.51 6.59
N HIS A 227 -12.26 10.54 7.36
CA HIS A 227 -13.42 10.55 8.25
C HIS A 227 -14.73 10.99 7.57
N ASN A 228 -14.67 11.44 6.33
CA ASN A 228 -15.85 11.90 5.59
C ASN A 228 -16.40 10.78 4.71
N ASP A 229 -17.53 10.19 5.12
CA ASP A 229 -18.18 9.08 4.40
C ASP A 229 -18.66 9.46 2.98
N GLU A 230 -18.90 10.74 2.69
CA GLU A 230 -19.26 11.20 1.35
C GLU A 230 -18.07 11.19 0.39
N ILE A 231 -16.84 11.30 0.91
CA ILE A 231 -15.59 11.26 0.13
C ILE A 231 -14.99 9.86 0.17
N ASN A 232 -14.91 9.27 1.37
CA ASN A 232 -14.33 7.95 1.60
C ASN A 232 -15.34 6.82 1.39
N VAL A 233 -15.98 6.82 0.24
CA VAL A 233 -17.08 5.87 -0.11
C VAL A 233 -16.62 4.41 -0.18
N ASN A 234 -15.33 4.16 -0.34
CA ASN A 234 -14.75 2.82 -0.38
C ASN A 234 -14.16 2.38 0.96
N HIS A 235 -14.38 3.14 2.04
CA HIS A 235 -13.93 2.83 3.40
C HIS A 235 -12.41 2.60 3.52
N ALA A 236 -11.63 3.42 2.83
CA ALA A 236 -10.17 3.42 2.97
C ALA A 236 -9.75 3.77 4.40
N GLN A 237 -8.62 3.27 4.83
CA GLN A 237 -8.08 3.48 6.16
C GLN A 237 -6.74 4.20 6.10
N LEU A 238 -6.52 5.10 7.07
CA LEU A 238 -5.24 5.77 7.30
C LEU A 238 -4.74 5.42 8.70
N ILE A 239 -3.56 4.81 8.78
CA ILE A 239 -2.86 4.50 10.01
C ILE A 239 -1.54 5.27 9.99
N PHE A 240 -1.26 6.05 11.01
CA PHE A 240 -0.03 6.83 11.03
C PHE A 240 0.50 7.02 12.47
N ASN A 241 1.79 7.31 12.57
CA ASN A 241 2.35 7.91 13.76
C ASN A 241 2.72 9.37 13.50
N THR A 242 2.82 10.13 14.55
CA THR A 242 3.17 11.54 14.50
C THR A 242 3.88 11.96 15.78
N HIS A 243 4.84 12.86 15.69
CA HIS A 243 5.44 13.52 16.83
C HIS A 243 4.69 14.79 17.26
N ASN A 244 3.69 15.20 16.47
CA ASN A 244 2.92 16.39 16.76
C ASN A 244 1.73 16.06 17.69
N PRO A 245 1.65 16.64 18.91
CA PRO A 245 0.60 16.34 19.88
C PRO A 245 -0.79 16.89 19.49
N ILE A 246 -0.91 17.58 18.36
CA ILE A 246 -2.19 18.11 17.87
C ILE A 246 -3.01 17.03 17.12
N PHE A 247 -2.38 15.94 16.69
CA PHE A 247 -3.03 14.85 15.93
C PHE A 247 -3.31 13.65 16.83
#